data_f236037e42393ec7a94b8c7bae1ffbc5
#
_entry.id   f236037e42393ec7a94b8c7bae1ffbc5
#
_cell.length_a   1.000
_cell.length_b   1.000
_cell.length_c   1.000
_cell.angle_alpha   90.00
_cell.angle_beta   90.00
_cell.angle_gamma   90.00
#
_symmetry.space_group_name_H-M   'P 1'
#
loop_
_entity.id
_entity.type
_entity.pdbx_description
1 polymer ?
#
loop_
_entity_poly.entity_id
_entity_poly.type
_entity_poly.pdbx_seq_one_letter_code
_entity_poly.pdbx_strand_id
1 'polypeptide(L)'
;MKILWTTLVMSCVLLGARLTEAQTPLAAPGERAVDATVGNDVLQLRYLGAAPPLNGVGGNLDFGALLTESREFDASANWMFDTDFLPISRLRFQVGPRVDLAWLAAGSKTNVFALGVSAAARYELIHRLGLSAFGSAGYAPGVLTFGSAHNLYDFTAGAEIRLAGRLYALGGYRWFKFTLVNEPDERLVNEVFAGVRWQLE
;
A
#
# COMPACT_ATOMS: atom_id res chain seq x y z
N MET A 1 -5.45 -17.99 -19.65
CA MET A 1 -5.25 -16.55 -19.58
C MET A 1 -4.24 -16.12 -18.49
N LYS A 2 -3.99 -16.95 -17.47
CA LYS A 2 -3.05 -16.67 -16.34
C LYS A 2 -1.56 -16.49 -16.76
N ILE A 3 -1.10 -17.13 -17.81
CA ILE A 3 0.33 -17.13 -18.23
C ILE A 3 0.76 -15.83 -18.97
N LEU A 4 -0.17 -15.12 -19.60
CA LEU A 4 0.17 -13.92 -20.39
C LEU A 4 0.48 -12.69 -19.52
N TRP A 5 -0.08 -12.61 -18.31
CA TRP A 5 0.12 -11.48 -17.40
C TRP A 5 1.48 -11.52 -16.71
N THR A 6 1.95 -12.71 -16.33
CA THR A 6 3.27 -12.90 -15.72
C THR A 6 4.41 -12.53 -16.65
N THR A 7 4.25 -12.79 -17.95
CA THR A 7 5.29 -12.47 -18.95
C THR A 7 5.38 -10.98 -19.24
N LEU A 8 4.27 -10.25 -19.20
CA LEU A 8 4.27 -8.80 -19.47
C LEU A 8 4.97 -8.01 -18.34
N VAL A 9 4.73 -8.38 -17.08
CA VAL A 9 5.37 -7.73 -15.94
C VAL A 9 6.87 -8.02 -15.90
N MET A 10 7.28 -9.23 -16.26
CA MET A 10 8.69 -9.64 -16.25
C MET A 10 9.51 -9.02 -17.41
N SER A 11 8.89 -8.73 -18.55
CA SER A 11 9.56 -8.10 -19.70
C SER A 11 9.85 -6.60 -19.49
N CYS A 12 9.09 -5.89 -18.68
CA CYS A 12 9.34 -4.48 -18.35
C CYS A 12 10.54 -4.28 -17.40
N VAL A 13 10.91 -5.32 -16.66
CA VAL A 13 11.97 -5.26 -15.63
C VAL A 13 13.37 -5.35 -16.23
N LEU A 14 13.54 -5.93 -17.43
CA LEU A 14 14.87 -6.25 -17.98
C LEU A 14 15.52 -5.16 -18.89
N LEU A 15 14.89 -4.04 -19.11
CA LEU A 15 15.32 -3.05 -20.13
C LEU A 15 15.91 -1.73 -19.62
N GLY A 16 16.45 -1.65 -18.42
CA GLY A 16 16.90 -0.33 -17.91
C GLY A 16 18.04 -0.27 -16.89
N ALA A 17 18.98 -1.17 -16.88
CA ALA A 17 20.08 -1.12 -15.89
C ALA A 17 21.27 -0.25 -16.34
N ARG A 18 21.37 0.96 -15.79
CA ARG A 18 22.66 1.64 -15.55
C ARG A 18 22.70 2.15 -14.11
N LEU A 19 23.74 1.73 -13.40
CA LEU A 19 23.96 2.01 -11.98
C LEU A 19 24.45 3.45 -11.79
N THR A 20 23.74 4.23 -11.01
CA THR A 20 24.25 5.43 -10.35
C THR A 20 23.69 5.47 -8.93
N GLU A 21 24.57 5.73 -7.97
CA GLU A 21 24.27 5.75 -6.54
C GLU A 21 23.18 6.76 -6.19
N ALA A 22 22.14 6.31 -5.50
CA ALA A 22 21.21 7.20 -4.83
C ALA A 22 20.66 6.54 -3.56
N GLN A 23 20.69 7.32 -2.50
CA GLN A 23 20.20 6.99 -1.17
C GLN A 23 18.66 6.82 -1.19
N THR A 24 18.19 5.82 -0.47
CA THR A 24 16.75 5.57 -0.39
C THR A 24 16.23 5.71 1.02
N PRO A 25 15.16 6.43 1.19
CA PRO A 25 14.30 6.27 2.36
C PRO A 25 12.92 5.74 2.01
N LEU A 26 12.09 5.38 3.02
CA LEU A 26 10.63 5.58 2.98
C LEU A 26 10.41 6.89 2.27
N ALA A 27 9.38 7.01 1.42
CA ALA A 27 9.17 8.27 0.73
C ALA A 27 9.58 9.41 1.66
N ALA A 28 10.73 10.01 1.38
CA ALA A 28 11.20 11.11 2.20
C ALA A 28 10.07 12.12 2.22
N PRO A 29 9.90 12.95 3.23
CA PRO A 29 8.88 13.99 3.19
C PRO A 29 9.00 14.71 1.84
N GLY A 30 7.97 14.54 0.98
CA GLY A 30 8.00 15.05 -0.38
C GLY A 30 8.38 14.06 -1.50
N GLU A 31 8.76 12.84 -1.21
CA GLU A 31 9.02 11.82 -2.24
C GLU A 31 7.72 11.39 -2.93
N ARG A 32 7.80 11.23 -4.24
CA ARG A 32 6.69 10.74 -5.06
C ARG A 32 7.03 9.36 -5.62
N ALA A 33 6.08 8.44 -5.58
CA ALA A 33 6.28 7.11 -6.15
C ALA A 33 4.96 6.54 -6.68
N VAL A 34 5.07 5.59 -7.59
CA VAL A 34 3.96 4.74 -8.05
C VAL A 34 4.32 3.30 -7.77
N ASP A 35 3.43 2.58 -7.10
CA ASP A 35 3.53 1.14 -6.87
C ASP A 35 2.51 0.43 -7.74
N ALA A 36 2.94 -0.64 -8.38
CA ALA A 36 2.07 -1.60 -9.05
C ALA A 36 2.35 -2.99 -8.49
N THR A 37 1.35 -3.61 -7.87
CA THR A 37 1.48 -4.94 -7.27
C THR A 37 0.40 -5.87 -7.79
N VAL A 38 0.75 -7.14 -7.95
CA VAL A 38 -0.12 -8.21 -8.40
C VAL A 38 0.00 -9.40 -7.44
N GLY A 39 -1.13 -9.95 -7.05
CA GLY A 39 -1.22 -11.22 -6.33
C GLY A 39 -1.85 -12.30 -7.21
N ASN A 40 -2.44 -13.31 -6.59
CA ASN A 40 -3.15 -14.36 -7.33
C ASN A 40 -4.42 -13.84 -7.97
N ASP A 41 -5.19 -13.07 -7.20
CA ASP A 41 -6.55 -12.65 -7.57
C ASP A 41 -6.73 -11.12 -7.49
N VAL A 42 -5.64 -10.36 -7.21
CA VAL A 42 -5.68 -8.91 -6.94
C VAL A 42 -4.63 -8.15 -7.73
N LEU A 43 -5.06 -7.05 -8.34
CA LEU A 43 -4.21 -5.99 -8.86
C LEU A 43 -4.36 -4.76 -7.97
N GLN A 44 -3.25 -4.15 -7.55
CA GLN A 44 -3.27 -2.87 -6.87
C GLN A 44 -2.32 -1.88 -7.51
N LEU A 45 -2.79 -0.65 -7.62
CA LEU A 45 -2.00 0.53 -7.94
C LEU A 45 -2.02 1.49 -6.76
N ARG A 46 -0.86 2.08 -6.42
CA ARG A 46 -0.75 3.13 -5.39
C ARG A 46 0.08 4.27 -5.91
N TYR A 47 -0.32 5.47 -5.56
CA TYR A 47 0.44 6.69 -5.75
C TYR A 47 0.80 7.28 -4.39
N LEU A 48 2.08 7.49 -4.16
CA LEU A 48 2.62 8.16 -3.00
C LEU A 48 3.06 9.56 -3.43
N GLY A 49 2.59 10.58 -2.73
CA GLY A 49 2.89 11.97 -3.02
C GLY A 49 3.26 12.74 -1.76
N ALA A 50 3.89 13.91 -1.95
CA ALA A 50 4.17 14.83 -0.85
C ALA A 50 2.86 15.35 -0.25
N ALA A 51 2.73 15.33 1.06
CA ALA A 51 1.68 16.03 1.77
C ALA A 51 2.13 17.43 2.19
N PRO A 52 1.22 18.41 2.26
CA PRO A 52 1.52 19.67 2.90
C PRO A 52 1.92 19.43 4.37
N PRO A 53 2.97 20.09 4.87
CA PRO A 53 3.35 19.94 6.27
C PRO A 53 2.23 20.47 7.17
N LEU A 54 1.90 19.68 8.19
CA LEU A 54 0.96 20.10 9.23
C LEU A 54 1.77 20.49 10.47
N ASN A 55 1.71 21.74 10.88
CA ASN A 55 2.47 22.29 12.03
C ASN A 55 3.98 21.98 11.96
N GLY A 56 4.56 21.98 10.77
CA GLY A 56 5.99 21.66 10.57
C GLY A 56 6.34 20.17 10.51
N VAL A 57 5.37 19.27 10.73
CA VAL A 57 5.56 17.83 10.57
C VAL A 57 5.39 17.47 9.10
N GLY A 58 6.40 16.88 8.50
CA GLY A 58 6.34 16.35 7.14
C GLY A 58 5.39 15.17 7.03
N GLY A 59 4.91 14.90 5.82
CA GLY A 59 4.01 13.77 5.59
C GLY A 59 3.88 13.40 4.12
N ASN A 60 3.13 12.34 3.89
CA ASN A 60 2.82 11.82 2.56
C ASN A 60 1.32 11.64 2.37
N LEU A 61 0.87 11.87 1.15
CA LEU A 61 -0.43 11.44 0.67
C LEU A 61 -0.25 10.09 -0.04
N ASP A 62 -1.10 9.12 0.28
CA ASP A 62 -1.10 7.80 -0.31
C ASP A 62 -2.49 7.50 -0.88
N PHE A 63 -2.58 7.34 -2.19
CA PHE A 63 -3.80 6.98 -2.89
C PHE A 63 -3.66 5.56 -3.44
N GLY A 64 -4.59 4.68 -3.08
CA GLY A 64 -4.63 3.30 -3.52
C GLY A 64 -5.87 3.00 -4.33
N ALA A 65 -5.73 2.11 -5.32
CA ALA A 65 -6.83 1.47 -6.03
C ALA A 65 -6.54 -0.02 -6.11
N LEU A 66 -7.48 -0.84 -5.67
CA LEU A 66 -7.39 -2.29 -5.61
C LEU A 66 -8.56 -2.88 -6.39
N LEU A 67 -8.27 -3.86 -7.24
CA LEU A 67 -9.26 -4.60 -8.03
C LEU A 67 -9.03 -6.09 -7.85
N THR A 68 -10.10 -6.82 -7.49
CA THR A 68 -10.08 -8.28 -7.38
C THR A 68 -10.57 -8.97 -8.66
N GLU A 69 -10.26 -10.25 -8.83
CA GLU A 69 -10.82 -11.08 -9.92
C GLU A 69 -12.35 -11.21 -9.81
N SER A 70 -12.90 -11.14 -8.59
CA SER A 70 -14.35 -11.12 -8.30
C SER A 70 -15.05 -9.81 -8.72
N ARG A 71 -14.30 -8.85 -9.28
CA ARG A 71 -14.74 -7.49 -9.65
C ARG A 71 -15.14 -6.63 -8.46
N GLU A 72 -14.55 -6.89 -7.32
CA GLU A 72 -14.59 -5.98 -6.19
C GLU A 72 -13.54 -4.91 -6.38
N PHE A 73 -13.85 -3.73 -5.92
CA PHE A 73 -12.98 -2.57 -6.04
C PHE A 73 -12.89 -1.85 -4.71
N ASP A 74 -11.68 -1.42 -4.35
CA ASP A 74 -11.44 -0.52 -3.23
C ASP A 74 -10.57 0.64 -3.68
N ALA A 75 -10.98 1.84 -3.32
CA ALA A 75 -10.19 3.05 -3.46
C ALA A 75 -9.89 3.63 -2.08
N SER A 76 -8.64 3.85 -1.78
CA SER A 76 -8.19 4.37 -0.48
C SER A 76 -7.40 5.66 -0.63
N ALA A 77 -7.53 6.53 0.37
CA ALA A 77 -6.71 7.72 0.52
C ALA A 77 -6.23 7.82 1.98
N ASN A 78 -4.92 7.99 2.16
CA ASN A 78 -4.30 8.14 3.46
C ASN A 78 -3.50 9.46 3.50
N TRP A 79 -3.59 10.17 4.62
CA TRP A 79 -2.72 11.30 4.90
C TRP A 79 -1.80 10.94 6.06
N MET A 80 -0.59 10.51 5.74
CA MET A 80 0.37 9.94 6.67
C MET A 80 1.36 10.99 7.15
N PHE A 81 1.58 11.09 8.46
CA PHE A 81 2.52 11.99 9.10
C PHE A 81 3.70 11.20 9.66
N ASP A 82 4.92 11.71 9.44
CA ASP A 82 6.11 11.16 10.06
C ASP A 82 6.05 11.37 11.59
N THR A 83 6.42 10.37 12.34
CA THR A 83 6.45 10.43 13.81
C THR A 83 7.80 10.01 14.33
N ASP A 84 8.35 10.78 15.27
CA ASP A 84 9.64 10.52 15.92
C ASP A 84 9.47 9.72 17.23
N PHE A 85 8.37 8.95 17.36
CA PHE A 85 8.11 8.19 18.59
C PHE A 85 9.19 7.17 18.94
N LEU A 86 9.90 6.66 17.95
CA LEU A 86 10.94 5.67 18.14
C LEU A 86 12.27 6.22 17.61
N PRO A 87 13.24 6.57 18.46
CA PRO A 87 14.54 7.07 18.03
C PRO A 87 15.45 5.93 17.54
N ILE A 88 14.92 5.10 16.65
CA ILE A 88 15.66 4.01 16.02
C ILE A 88 16.14 4.52 14.68
N SER A 89 17.45 4.75 14.55
CA SER A 89 18.06 5.07 13.27
C SER A 89 17.71 3.98 12.25
N ARG A 90 17.22 4.33 11.06
CA ARG A 90 16.74 3.44 10.00
C ARG A 90 15.28 2.96 10.10
N LEU A 91 14.58 3.23 11.20
CA LEU A 91 13.14 2.99 11.29
C LEU A 91 12.41 4.30 11.03
N ARG A 92 11.50 4.28 10.07
CA ARG A 92 10.50 5.32 9.89
C ARG A 92 9.15 4.77 10.30
N PHE A 93 8.39 5.61 10.96
CA PHE A 93 7.04 5.29 11.38
C PHE A 93 6.11 6.45 11.03
N GLN A 94 4.99 6.12 10.43
CA GLN A 94 3.98 7.08 10.00
C GLN A 94 2.62 6.67 10.52
N VAL A 95 1.79 7.65 10.87
CA VAL A 95 0.39 7.45 11.24
C VAL A 95 -0.46 8.53 10.59
N GLY A 96 -1.73 8.23 10.33
CA GLY A 96 -2.62 9.23 9.77
C GLY A 96 -4.04 8.77 9.54
N PRO A 97 -4.93 9.70 9.20
CA PRO A 97 -6.29 9.38 8.82
C PRO A 97 -6.33 8.65 7.48
N ARG A 98 -7.33 7.78 7.35
CA ARG A 98 -7.62 6.97 6.17
C ARG A 98 -9.08 7.10 5.77
N VAL A 99 -9.31 7.10 4.48
CA VAL A 99 -10.64 7.03 3.85
C VAL A 99 -10.64 5.88 2.85
N ASP A 100 -11.67 5.05 2.87
CA ASP A 100 -11.88 3.96 1.93
C ASP A 100 -13.26 4.05 1.28
N LEU A 101 -13.30 3.74 -0.01
CA LEU A 101 -14.50 3.58 -0.81
C LEU A 101 -14.44 2.21 -1.48
N ALA A 102 -15.31 1.30 -1.10
CA ALA A 102 -15.30 -0.06 -1.64
C ALA A 102 -16.65 -0.44 -2.28
N TRP A 103 -16.56 -1.23 -3.34
CA TRP A 103 -17.69 -1.89 -4.01
C TRP A 103 -17.46 -3.38 -3.90
N LEU A 104 -18.27 -4.03 -3.04
CA LEU A 104 -18.18 -5.45 -2.73
C LEU A 104 -19.15 -6.23 -3.59
N ALA A 105 -18.76 -7.43 -4.01
CA ALA A 105 -19.60 -8.33 -4.78
C ALA A 105 -20.47 -9.25 -3.89
N ALA A 106 -20.34 -9.16 -2.56
CA ALA A 106 -21.08 -9.97 -1.61
C ALA A 106 -22.61 -9.76 -1.74
N GLY A 107 -23.34 -10.84 -1.99
CA GLY A 107 -24.79 -10.97 -2.02
C GLY A 107 -25.54 -9.95 -2.89
N SER A 108 -25.87 -8.81 -2.35
CA SER A 108 -26.31 -7.62 -3.05
C SER A 108 -25.12 -6.65 -3.14
N LYS A 109 -24.84 -6.12 -4.33
CA LYS A 109 -23.75 -5.13 -4.55
C LYS A 109 -23.74 -4.08 -3.45
N THR A 110 -22.72 -4.10 -2.63
CA THR A 110 -22.64 -3.32 -1.41
C THR A 110 -21.59 -2.24 -1.56
N ASN A 111 -22.00 -1.00 -1.40
CA ASN A 111 -21.09 0.14 -1.34
C ASN A 111 -20.71 0.37 0.12
N VAL A 112 -19.43 0.53 0.37
CA VAL A 112 -18.89 0.84 1.70
C VAL A 112 -18.12 2.15 1.61
N PHE A 113 -18.37 3.01 2.58
CA PHE A 113 -17.53 4.17 2.88
C PHE A 113 -17.00 4.05 4.30
N ALA A 114 -15.69 4.14 4.49
CA ALA A 114 -15.09 4.00 5.80
C ALA A 114 -14.10 5.13 6.09
N LEU A 115 -14.15 5.65 7.31
CA LEU A 115 -13.18 6.58 7.86
C LEU A 115 -12.41 5.87 8.97
N GLY A 116 -11.09 5.92 8.90
CA GLY A 116 -10.24 5.17 9.81
C GLY A 116 -8.90 5.83 10.06
N VAL A 117 -8.00 5.01 10.59
CA VAL A 117 -6.61 5.36 10.83
C VAL A 117 -5.71 4.34 10.18
N SER A 118 -4.56 4.80 9.72
CA SER A 118 -3.49 3.94 9.21
C SER A 118 -2.20 4.19 9.97
N ALA A 119 -1.40 3.15 10.11
CA ALA A 119 -0.02 3.20 10.56
C ALA A 119 0.86 2.48 9.54
N ALA A 120 2.05 2.99 9.30
CA ALA A 120 3.03 2.36 8.43
C ALA A 120 4.42 2.46 9.07
N ALA A 121 5.21 1.41 8.86
CA ALA A 121 6.59 1.36 9.29
C ALA A 121 7.48 0.85 8.16
N ARG A 122 8.70 1.35 8.10
CA ARG A 122 9.73 0.86 7.20
C ARG A 122 11.07 0.83 7.91
N TYR A 123 11.75 -0.28 7.80
CA TYR A 123 13.07 -0.48 8.37
C TYR A 123 14.08 -0.79 7.29
N GLU A 124 15.12 0.02 7.20
CA GLU A 124 16.22 -0.21 6.26
C GLU A 124 17.14 -1.33 6.78
N LEU A 125 17.12 -2.47 6.11
CA LEU A 125 17.93 -3.64 6.45
C LEU A 125 19.38 -3.50 5.96
N ILE A 126 19.54 -3.23 4.66
CA ILE A 126 20.85 -3.14 4.01
C ILE A 126 20.87 -1.93 3.07
N HIS A 127 21.50 -0.86 3.52
CA HIS A 127 21.57 0.42 2.80
C HIS A 127 22.16 0.27 1.38
N ARG A 128 23.28 -0.44 1.24
CA ARG A 128 23.98 -0.61 -0.06
C ARG A 128 23.11 -1.28 -1.13
N LEU A 129 22.20 -2.17 -0.73
CA LEU A 129 21.30 -2.88 -1.63
C LEU A 129 19.95 -2.16 -1.77
N GLY A 130 19.70 -1.10 -0.99
CA GLY A 130 18.36 -0.53 -0.87
C GLY A 130 17.33 -1.55 -0.42
N LEU A 131 17.74 -2.52 0.41
CA LEU A 131 16.86 -3.54 0.96
C LEU A 131 16.19 -3.01 2.21
N SER A 132 14.85 -2.99 2.21
CA SER A 132 14.04 -2.56 3.36
C SER A 132 12.91 -3.54 3.61
N ALA A 133 12.56 -3.72 4.88
CA ALA A 133 11.29 -4.32 5.27
C ALA A 133 10.26 -3.22 5.50
N PHE A 134 9.01 -3.48 5.17
CA PHE A 134 7.91 -2.55 5.40
C PHE A 134 6.68 -3.26 5.93
N GLY A 135 5.83 -2.51 6.62
CA GLY A 135 4.54 -2.97 7.07
C GLY A 135 3.56 -1.81 7.20
N SER A 136 2.28 -2.08 7.01
CA SER A 136 1.21 -1.13 7.26
C SER A 136 0.01 -1.84 7.86
N ALA A 137 -0.75 -1.10 8.66
CA ALA A 137 -2.01 -1.53 9.21
C ALA A 137 -3.02 -0.41 9.11
N GLY A 138 -4.26 -0.74 8.74
CA GLY A 138 -5.40 0.17 8.66
C GLY A 138 -6.58 -0.38 9.45
N TYR A 139 -7.31 0.51 10.11
CA TYR A 139 -8.51 0.17 10.86
C TYR A 139 -9.55 1.28 10.75
N ALA A 140 -10.79 0.90 10.42
CA ALA A 140 -11.94 1.77 10.53
C ALA A 140 -12.99 1.11 11.45
N PRO A 141 -13.37 1.78 12.55
CA PRO A 141 -14.40 1.26 13.46
C PRO A 141 -15.81 1.41 12.88
N GLY A 142 -16.72 0.58 13.35
CA GLY A 142 -18.10 0.54 12.86
C GLY A 142 -18.86 1.84 12.95
N VAL A 143 -18.55 2.70 13.92
CA VAL A 143 -19.16 4.01 14.05
C VAL A 143 -18.74 5.00 12.96
N LEU A 144 -17.66 4.68 12.23
CA LEU A 144 -17.12 5.48 11.12
C LEU A 144 -17.16 4.70 9.79
N THR A 145 -17.86 3.57 9.75
CA THR A 145 -18.05 2.75 8.55
C THR A 145 -19.52 2.80 8.16
N PHE A 146 -19.78 3.19 6.93
CA PHE A 146 -21.14 3.43 6.40
C PHE A 146 -21.43 2.45 5.27
N GLY A 147 -22.69 2.15 5.07
CA GLY A 147 -23.17 1.09 4.16
C GLY A 147 -23.40 -0.21 4.91
N SER A 148 -23.06 -1.34 4.31
CA SER A 148 -23.30 -2.67 4.91
C SER A 148 -22.12 -3.20 5.73
N ALA A 149 -21.00 -2.48 5.77
CA ALA A 149 -19.83 -2.87 6.57
C ALA A 149 -19.90 -2.27 7.97
N HIS A 150 -19.40 -3.04 8.95
CA HIS A 150 -19.30 -2.62 10.35
C HIS A 150 -17.87 -2.21 10.71
N ASN A 151 -16.85 -2.95 10.26
CA ASN A 151 -15.45 -2.60 10.48
C ASN A 151 -14.64 -2.90 9.23
N LEU A 152 -13.50 -2.20 9.10
CA LEU A 152 -12.49 -2.47 8.10
C LEU A 152 -11.17 -2.77 8.80
N TYR A 153 -10.49 -3.80 8.32
CA TYR A 153 -9.14 -4.17 8.73
C TYR A 153 -8.27 -4.36 7.49
N ASP A 154 -7.12 -3.71 7.49
CA ASP A 154 -6.12 -3.85 6.42
C ASP A 154 -4.74 -4.09 7.07
N PHE A 155 -4.02 -5.05 6.55
CA PHE A 155 -2.66 -5.35 6.98
C PHE A 155 -1.81 -5.73 5.77
N THR A 156 -0.64 -5.12 5.67
CA THR A 156 0.36 -5.44 4.64
C THR A 156 1.73 -5.54 5.28
N ALA A 157 2.51 -6.57 4.96
CA ALA A 157 3.91 -6.68 5.35
C ALA A 157 4.73 -7.23 4.18
N GLY A 158 5.97 -6.75 4.04
CA GLY A 158 6.79 -7.18 2.93
C GLY A 158 8.21 -6.64 2.99
N ALA A 159 8.91 -6.85 1.89
CA ALA A 159 10.23 -6.31 1.66
C ALA A 159 10.31 -5.68 0.27
N GLU A 160 11.23 -4.76 0.11
CA GLU A 160 11.57 -4.15 -1.16
C GLU A 160 13.09 -4.13 -1.33
N ILE A 161 13.50 -4.23 -2.58
CA ILE A 161 14.92 -4.16 -2.95
C ILE A 161 15.08 -3.27 -4.18
N ARG A 162 16.09 -2.43 -4.18
CA ARG A 162 16.42 -1.61 -5.34
C ARG A 162 16.95 -2.49 -6.48
N LEU A 163 16.33 -2.38 -7.66
CA LEU A 163 16.78 -3.06 -8.87
C LEU A 163 17.75 -2.18 -9.66
N ALA A 164 17.36 -0.95 -9.94
CA ALA A 164 18.18 0.02 -10.69
C ALA A 164 17.64 1.43 -10.50
N GLY A 165 18.52 2.41 -10.29
CA GLY A 165 18.15 3.81 -10.18
C GLY A 165 16.99 4.05 -9.22
N ARG A 166 15.81 4.35 -9.76
CA ARG A 166 14.57 4.66 -9.03
C ARG A 166 13.55 3.51 -9.03
N LEU A 167 13.94 2.35 -9.55
CA LEU A 167 13.07 1.16 -9.65
C LEU A 167 13.38 0.17 -8.52
N TYR A 168 12.33 -0.27 -7.82
CA TYR A 168 12.38 -1.28 -6.76
C TYR A 168 11.49 -2.45 -7.09
N ALA A 169 11.91 -3.65 -6.72
CA ALA A 169 11.02 -4.80 -6.61
C ALA A 169 10.39 -4.83 -5.21
N LEU A 170 9.11 -5.15 -5.17
CA LEU A 170 8.32 -5.31 -3.96
C LEU A 170 7.86 -6.76 -3.85
N GLY A 171 7.78 -7.28 -2.64
CA GLY A 171 7.13 -8.55 -2.38
C GLY A 171 6.65 -8.63 -0.93
N GLY A 172 5.55 -9.31 -0.72
CA GLY A 172 4.99 -9.38 0.62
C GLY A 172 3.67 -10.15 0.69
N TYR A 173 3.01 -9.95 1.80
CA TYR A 173 1.70 -10.52 2.11
C TYR A 173 0.73 -9.39 2.44
N ARG A 174 -0.51 -9.52 1.97
CA ARG A 174 -1.61 -8.59 2.25
C ARG A 174 -2.83 -9.36 2.74
N TRP A 175 -3.47 -8.79 3.73
CA TRP A 175 -4.74 -9.23 4.27
C TRP A 175 -5.66 -8.02 4.43
N PHE A 176 -6.84 -8.08 3.78
CA PHE A 176 -7.82 -7.00 3.80
C PHE A 176 -9.22 -7.57 3.96
N LYS A 177 -9.96 -7.08 4.95
CA LYS A 177 -11.23 -7.64 5.38
C LYS A 177 -12.22 -6.56 5.78
N PHE A 178 -13.47 -6.71 5.34
CA PHE A 178 -14.63 -6.02 5.90
C PHE A 178 -15.41 -6.97 6.79
N THR A 179 -15.82 -6.50 7.97
CA THR A 179 -16.87 -7.16 8.76
C THR A 179 -18.22 -6.58 8.34
N LEU A 180 -19.13 -7.40 7.86
CA LEU A 180 -20.44 -6.97 7.38
C LEU A 180 -21.50 -7.04 8.47
N VAL A 181 -22.55 -6.22 8.34
CA VAL A 181 -23.71 -6.26 9.24
C VAL A 181 -24.69 -7.31 8.73
N ASN A 182 -25.01 -8.32 9.55
CA ASN A 182 -25.93 -9.43 9.25
C ASN A 182 -25.54 -10.33 8.07
N GLU A 183 -24.31 -10.25 7.59
CA GLU A 183 -23.75 -11.12 6.53
C GLU A 183 -22.42 -11.71 6.99
N PRO A 184 -21.95 -12.79 6.38
CA PRO A 184 -20.58 -13.28 6.63
C PRO A 184 -19.55 -12.22 6.32
N ASP A 185 -18.46 -12.20 7.07
CA ASP A 185 -17.34 -11.29 6.85
C ASP A 185 -16.78 -11.46 5.43
N GLU A 186 -16.61 -10.34 4.73
CA GLU A 186 -16.03 -10.33 3.39
C GLU A 186 -14.52 -10.09 3.48
N ARG A 187 -13.77 -11.02 2.90
CA ARG A 187 -12.32 -10.94 2.80
C ARG A 187 -11.93 -10.63 1.37
N LEU A 188 -11.60 -9.36 1.09
CA LEU A 188 -11.18 -8.95 -0.24
C LEU A 188 -9.84 -9.55 -0.64
N VAL A 189 -8.88 -9.56 0.31
CA VAL A 189 -7.51 -9.97 0.01
C VAL A 189 -6.96 -10.84 1.13
N ASN A 190 -6.30 -11.92 0.76
CA ASN A 190 -5.55 -12.80 1.68
C ASN A 190 -4.49 -13.56 0.88
N GLU A 191 -3.42 -12.85 0.47
CA GLU A 191 -2.49 -13.41 -0.49
C GLU A 191 -1.09 -12.83 -0.38
N VAL A 192 -0.13 -13.53 -0.95
CA VAL A 192 1.18 -12.99 -1.27
C VAL A 192 1.09 -12.16 -2.56
N PHE A 193 1.88 -11.11 -2.61
CA PHE A 193 1.97 -10.25 -3.79
C PHE A 193 3.42 -10.03 -4.21
N ALA A 194 3.61 -9.68 -5.47
CA ALA A 194 4.84 -9.14 -6.00
C ALA A 194 4.53 -7.88 -6.82
N GLY A 195 5.52 -7.02 -6.99
CA GLY A 195 5.31 -5.79 -7.73
C GLY A 195 6.55 -4.95 -7.90
N VAL A 196 6.32 -3.75 -8.38
CA VAL A 196 7.37 -2.75 -8.60
C VAL A 196 6.94 -1.40 -8.03
N ARG A 197 7.95 -0.66 -7.55
CA ARG A 197 7.83 0.76 -7.17
C ARG A 197 8.71 1.57 -8.09
N TRP A 198 8.18 2.66 -8.60
CA TRP A 198 8.91 3.66 -9.34
C TRP A 198 8.87 4.98 -8.58
N GLN A 199 10.05 5.45 -8.15
CA GLN A 199 10.19 6.78 -7.56
C GLN A 199 10.19 7.84 -8.67
N LEU A 200 9.30 8.83 -8.52
CA LEU A 200 9.18 9.97 -9.42
C LEU A 200 10.11 11.11 -8.96
N GLU A 201 10.33 12.07 -9.84
CA GLU A 201 11.11 13.29 -9.48
C GLU A 201 10.30 14.28 -8.64
#